data_3711f858b215303855241ce2262b92a1
#
_entry.id   3711f858b215303855241ce2262b92a1
#
_cell.length_a   1.000
_cell.length_b   1.000
_cell.length_c   1.000
_cell.angle_alpha   90.00
_cell.angle_beta   90.00
_cell.angle_gamma   90.00
#
_symmetry.space_group_name_H-M   'P 1'
#
loop_
_entity.id
_entity.type
_entity.pdbx_description
1 polymer ?
#
loop_
_entity_poly.entity_id
_entity_poly.type
_entity_poly.pdbx_seq_one_letter_code
_entity_poly.pdbx_strand_id
1 'polypeptide(L)'
;MSTPTTTEARKINAGQIQLIASGDLRLSANQMCWPAQAEMETQLNQAIENLGFTVVRAHDFDETEKHGFISSQRQGIEVFRTIDPDSPLIVAEAVWQYSHHVLAGLTTHRGPILTVANWSGTWPGLVGMLNLNGSLTKAGIKYSTLWSTDFTDEYFLSRLETWLKTGECTHETAHVTDFDAGKLSDTETATASDLASELKWGKAIMGVFDEGCMGMFNAILPDHLLNQTGVFKERLSQSALYHESTLVSEDEAKGVYDWFVEHGMKFEIGSDHASELTHEQVLLQCRMYIAAVRIADDYGCDLIGIQYQQGLKDLMPASDLAEGTLNNTIRPPVKTRCGSRVLFEGEPVIHFNEVDEGAALDALLTNRVHSALDQPVETTLHDIRWGDTDASGTVPDYVWVLLISGAAPPEHFINGWAGAVGHRQPAMYFPNGGSSLCGVSKPGEIVWSRIFVEDDRLKMDIGRGHVVELPEEETQRRWDLTTYQWPIMHAVLHDVDQNQLMAKHKSNHIQVAYANSAADADSIVRVKSGMAAEIGIDVNICGANSVHA
;
A
#
# COMPACT_ATOMS: atom_id res chain seq x y z
N MET A 1 8.30 36.53 10.81
CA MET A 1 8.37 35.14 11.27
C MET A 1 7.81 35.11 12.68
N SER A 2 6.56 34.75 12.83
CA SER A 2 5.90 34.61 14.14
C SER A 2 6.09 33.18 14.61
N THR A 3 6.67 33.03 15.79
CA THR A 3 6.79 31.76 16.54
C THR A 3 5.43 31.10 16.63
N PRO A 4 5.31 29.78 16.41
CA PRO A 4 4.05 29.08 16.60
C PRO A 4 3.69 29.12 18.08
N THR A 5 2.56 29.72 18.37
CA THR A 5 1.92 29.66 19.69
C THR A 5 1.56 28.21 19.96
N THR A 6 2.08 27.64 21.02
CA THR A 6 1.60 26.37 21.61
C THR A 6 0.09 26.46 21.77
N THR A 7 -0.64 25.70 20.96
CA THR A 7 -2.09 25.59 21.07
C THR A 7 -2.37 24.83 22.37
N GLU A 8 -3.01 25.47 23.35
CA GLU A 8 -3.51 24.78 24.53
C GLU A 8 -4.43 23.63 24.09
N ALA A 9 -4.22 22.44 24.67
CA ALA A 9 -5.09 21.28 24.45
C ALA A 9 -6.54 21.68 24.72
N ARG A 10 -7.39 21.59 23.71
CA ARG A 10 -8.81 21.94 23.85
C ARG A 10 -9.53 20.79 24.54
N LYS A 11 -10.10 21.07 25.72
CA LYS A 11 -10.98 20.13 26.42
C LYS A 11 -12.17 19.76 25.54
N ILE A 12 -12.34 18.46 25.27
CA ILE A 12 -13.53 17.94 24.61
C ILE A 12 -14.72 18.13 25.57
N ASN A 13 -15.69 18.91 25.17
CA ASN A 13 -16.93 19.03 25.94
C ASN A 13 -17.71 17.71 25.83
N ALA A 14 -18.26 17.21 26.93
CA ALA A 14 -18.98 15.93 27.03
C ALA A 14 -20.19 15.77 26.08
N GLY A 15 -20.48 16.79 25.27
CA GLY A 15 -21.76 16.93 24.62
C GLY A 15 -21.91 16.38 23.21
N GLN A 16 -20.94 16.40 22.32
CA GLN A 16 -21.17 15.94 20.94
C GLN A 16 -19.86 15.67 20.19
N ILE A 17 -19.46 14.42 20.15
CA ILE A 17 -18.41 13.95 19.26
C ILE A 17 -19.09 13.61 17.92
N GLN A 18 -18.59 14.17 16.83
CA GLN A 18 -19.06 13.83 15.50
C GLN A 18 -18.35 12.56 15.00
N LEU A 19 -19.07 11.69 14.32
CA LEU A 19 -18.52 10.50 13.67
C LEU A 19 -18.82 10.54 12.17
N ILE A 20 -17.80 10.28 11.36
CA ILE A 20 -17.92 10.06 9.92
C ILE A 20 -17.27 8.73 9.54
N ALA A 21 -17.69 8.17 8.41
CA ALA A 21 -17.08 7.02 7.78
C ALA A 21 -16.97 7.26 6.27
N SER A 22 -15.77 7.17 5.74
CA SER A 22 -15.52 7.20 4.30
C SER A 22 -15.60 5.78 3.72
N GLY A 23 -16.01 5.64 2.48
CA GLY A 23 -16.09 4.35 1.81
C GLY A 23 -15.38 4.34 0.47
N ASP A 24 -15.67 3.31 -0.30
CA ASP A 24 -15.17 3.09 -1.64
C ASP A 24 -15.94 3.93 -2.68
N LEU A 25 -15.34 4.13 -3.84
CA LEU A 25 -16.02 4.69 -5.02
C LEU A 25 -17.07 3.72 -5.58
N ARG A 26 -16.88 2.43 -5.39
CA ARG A 26 -17.71 1.34 -5.95
C ARG A 26 -18.87 1.02 -5.03
N LEU A 27 -20.09 1.20 -5.52
CA LEU A 27 -21.32 0.91 -4.77
C LEU A 27 -21.36 -0.54 -4.25
N SER A 28 -20.96 -1.52 -5.07
CA SER A 28 -20.93 -2.94 -4.69
C SER A 28 -20.02 -3.22 -3.50
N ALA A 29 -18.87 -2.55 -3.43
CA ALA A 29 -17.95 -2.67 -2.29
C ALA A 29 -18.57 -2.07 -1.02
N ASN A 30 -19.15 -0.87 -1.11
CA ASN A 30 -19.83 -0.23 0.02
C ASN A 30 -20.97 -1.09 0.56
N GLN A 31 -21.81 -1.65 -0.31
CA GLN A 31 -22.93 -2.52 0.09
C GLN A 31 -22.44 -3.80 0.81
N MET A 32 -21.39 -4.42 0.27
CA MET A 32 -20.83 -5.65 0.83
C MET A 32 -20.17 -5.41 2.20
N CYS A 33 -19.47 -4.29 2.35
CA CYS A 33 -18.69 -3.97 3.55
C CYS A 33 -19.49 -3.27 4.66
N TRP A 34 -20.66 -2.69 4.35
CA TRP A 34 -21.44 -1.92 5.30
C TRP A 34 -21.76 -2.65 6.62
N PRO A 35 -22.14 -3.95 6.63
CA PRO A 35 -22.43 -4.63 7.89
C PRO A 35 -21.23 -4.60 8.87
N ALA A 36 -20.00 -4.76 8.38
CA ALA A 36 -18.81 -4.71 9.22
C ALA A 36 -18.55 -3.29 9.77
N GLN A 37 -18.79 -2.27 8.95
CA GLN A 37 -18.69 -0.87 9.40
C GLN A 37 -19.71 -0.54 10.48
N ALA A 38 -20.97 -0.95 10.29
CA ALA A 38 -22.04 -0.70 11.26
C ALA A 38 -21.78 -1.40 12.60
N GLU A 39 -21.25 -2.62 12.56
CA GLU A 39 -20.86 -3.35 13.77
C GLU A 39 -19.71 -2.63 14.50
N MET A 40 -18.65 -2.26 13.77
CA MET A 40 -17.52 -1.51 14.32
C MET A 40 -17.97 -0.19 14.95
N GLU A 41 -18.81 0.59 14.28
CA GLU A 41 -19.35 1.85 14.82
C GLU A 41 -20.17 1.60 16.10
N THR A 42 -20.91 0.50 16.17
CA THR A 42 -21.70 0.14 17.36
C THR A 42 -20.80 -0.15 18.56
N GLN A 43 -19.74 -0.94 18.35
CA GLN A 43 -18.77 -1.30 19.40
C GLN A 43 -17.98 -0.06 19.87
N LEU A 44 -17.52 0.76 18.93
CA LEU A 44 -16.80 2.01 19.24
C LEU A 44 -17.69 3.00 20.02
N ASN A 45 -18.94 3.19 19.60
CA ASN A 45 -19.89 4.05 20.30
C ASN A 45 -20.12 3.58 21.73
N GLN A 46 -20.28 2.27 21.94
CA GLN A 46 -20.45 1.71 23.29
C GLN A 46 -19.23 1.98 24.18
N ALA A 47 -18.01 1.86 23.65
CA ALA A 47 -16.79 2.16 24.40
C ALA A 47 -16.73 3.64 24.81
N ILE A 48 -17.13 4.56 23.93
CA ILE A 48 -17.16 6.00 24.20
C ILE A 48 -18.26 6.35 25.20
N GLU A 49 -19.45 5.76 25.09
CA GLU A 49 -20.57 5.96 26.02
C GLU A 49 -20.24 5.47 27.43
N ASN A 50 -19.53 4.36 27.56
CA ASN A 50 -19.05 3.83 28.85
C ASN A 50 -18.09 4.81 29.55
N LEU A 51 -17.41 5.68 28.80
CA LEU A 51 -16.56 6.76 29.32
C LEU A 51 -17.33 8.07 29.56
N GLY A 52 -18.65 8.09 29.36
CA GLY A 52 -19.54 9.21 29.67
C GLY A 52 -19.66 10.27 28.57
N PHE A 53 -19.32 9.93 27.32
CA PHE A 53 -19.43 10.82 26.16
C PHE A 53 -20.52 10.33 25.20
N THR A 54 -20.99 11.23 24.32
CA THR A 54 -22.01 10.92 23.32
C THR A 54 -21.45 11.15 21.92
N VAL A 55 -21.71 10.21 21.03
CA VAL A 55 -21.32 10.26 19.62
C VAL A 55 -22.56 10.52 18.76
N VAL A 56 -22.42 11.39 17.78
CA VAL A 56 -23.45 11.70 16.79
C VAL A 56 -22.86 11.41 15.40
N ARG A 57 -23.48 10.51 14.68
CA ARG A 57 -23.12 10.24 13.29
C ARG A 57 -23.52 11.44 12.43
N ALA A 58 -22.57 12.03 11.72
CA ALA A 58 -22.76 13.28 10.98
C ALA A 58 -23.46 13.12 9.62
N HIS A 59 -23.69 11.90 9.18
CA HIS A 59 -24.41 11.57 7.95
C HIS A 59 -25.22 10.27 8.10
N ASP A 60 -26.35 10.21 7.43
CA ASP A 60 -27.30 9.13 7.56
C ASP A 60 -26.93 7.91 6.71
N PHE A 61 -27.59 6.79 7.00
CA PHE A 61 -27.62 5.63 6.11
C PHE A 61 -28.49 5.95 4.89
N ASP A 62 -28.01 5.63 3.70
CA ASP A 62 -28.79 5.78 2.46
C ASP A 62 -29.60 4.52 2.18
N GLU A 63 -30.91 4.64 2.35
CA GLU A 63 -31.87 3.54 2.12
C GLU A 63 -31.94 3.08 0.66
N THR A 64 -31.51 3.89 -0.28
CA THR A 64 -31.48 3.54 -1.70
C THR A 64 -30.20 2.81 -2.06
N GLU A 65 -29.07 3.33 -1.62
CA GLU A 65 -27.74 2.75 -1.89
C GLU A 65 -27.38 1.64 -0.90
N LYS A 66 -28.13 1.47 0.22
CA LYS A 66 -27.96 0.42 1.22
C LYS A 66 -26.60 0.45 1.95
N HIS A 67 -26.05 1.60 2.17
CA HIS A 67 -24.87 1.83 3.00
C HIS A 67 -24.89 3.23 3.63
N GLY A 68 -24.07 3.44 4.64
CA GLY A 68 -23.94 4.74 5.31
C GLY A 68 -22.58 5.42 5.08
N PHE A 69 -21.81 5.04 4.08
CA PHE A 69 -20.50 5.66 3.80
C PHE A 69 -20.64 6.99 3.05
N ILE A 70 -19.70 7.90 3.30
CA ILE A 70 -19.39 8.98 2.36
C ILE A 70 -18.66 8.36 1.17
N SER A 71 -19.30 8.34 0.01
CA SER A 71 -18.84 7.62 -1.20
C SER A 71 -18.38 8.54 -2.34
N SER A 72 -18.34 9.84 -2.09
CA SER A 72 -17.84 10.83 -3.05
C SER A 72 -17.31 12.09 -2.37
N GLN A 73 -16.37 12.76 -3.03
CA GLN A 73 -15.85 14.05 -2.56
C GLN A 73 -16.95 15.11 -2.40
N ARG A 74 -17.95 15.11 -3.30
CA ARG A 74 -19.10 16.01 -3.21
C ARG A 74 -19.88 15.77 -1.93
N GLN A 75 -20.23 14.53 -1.64
CA GLN A 75 -20.96 14.17 -0.43
C GLN A 75 -20.15 14.54 0.83
N GLY A 76 -18.84 14.29 0.84
CA GLY A 76 -17.97 14.70 1.93
C GLY A 76 -18.02 16.21 2.18
N ILE A 77 -17.92 17.02 1.12
CA ILE A 77 -18.03 18.48 1.24
C ILE A 77 -19.41 18.89 1.80
N GLU A 78 -20.49 18.24 1.38
CA GLU A 78 -21.84 18.52 1.86
C GLU A 78 -21.98 18.14 3.35
N VAL A 79 -21.47 17.00 3.78
CA VAL A 79 -21.45 16.59 5.20
C VAL A 79 -20.67 17.58 6.06
N PHE A 80 -19.48 17.99 5.65
CA PHE A 80 -18.66 18.94 6.42
C PHE A 80 -19.27 20.35 6.53
N ARG A 81 -20.21 20.73 5.67
CA ARG A 81 -20.98 21.97 5.81
C ARG A 81 -21.97 21.94 6.97
N THR A 82 -22.32 20.75 7.45
CA THR A 82 -23.28 20.55 8.56
C THR A 82 -22.58 20.29 9.90
N ILE A 83 -21.29 19.91 9.88
CA ILE A 83 -20.48 19.67 11.08
C ILE A 83 -19.98 21.01 11.64
N ASP A 84 -20.09 21.18 12.97
CA ASP A 84 -19.39 22.28 13.64
C ASP A 84 -17.87 22.08 13.46
N PRO A 85 -17.16 23.01 12.79
CA PRO A 85 -15.76 22.85 12.49
C PRO A 85 -14.83 22.82 13.72
N ASP A 86 -15.32 23.15 14.89
CA ASP A 86 -14.58 23.12 16.16
C ASP A 86 -14.94 21.88 17.02
N SER A 87 -15.91 21.06 16.59
CA SER A 87 -16.31 19.85 17.32
C SER A 87 -15.23 18.76 17.26
N PRO A 88 -15.12 17.88 18.26
CA PRO A 88 -14.32 16.67 18.15
C PRO A 88 -14.90 15.76 17.06
N LEU A 89 -14.02 15.21 16.22
CA LEU A 89 -14.38 14.39 15.08
C LEU A 89 -13.67 13.05 15.11
N ILE A 90 -14.42 11.97 14.98
CA ILE A 90 -13.90 10.61 14.78
C ILE A 90 -14.14 10.20 13.33
N VAL A 91 -13.11 9.69 12.69
CA VAL A 91 -13.18 9.00 11.39
C VAL A 91 -13.02 7.51 11.67
N ALA A 92 -14.09 6.74 11.49
CA ALA A 92 -14.17 5.32 11.83
C ALA A 92 -14.01 4.45 10.58
N GLU A 93 -13.06 3.51 10.59
CA GLU A 93 -12.65 2.74 9.42
C GLU A 93 -12.64 1.23 9.71
N ALA A 94 -13.63 0.51 9.22
CA ALA A 94 -13.64 -0.95 9.23
C ALA A 94 -13.30 -1.56 7.86
N VAL A 95 -13.23 -0.73 6.82
CA VAL A 95 -13.13 -1.15 5.42
C VAL A 95 -12.17 -0.25 4.65
N TRP A 96 -11.93 -0.53 3.36
CA TRP A 96 -11.21 0.38 2.49
C TRP A 96 -11.98 1.69 2.30
N GLN A 97 -11.25 2.79 2.32
CA GLN A 97 -11.82 4.13 2.11
C GLN A 97 -10.98 4.97 1.14
N TYR A 98 -11.63 5.89 0.46
CA TYR A 98 -11.02 6.92 -0.37
C TYR A 98 -10.81 8.18 0.47
N SER A 99 -9.57 8.51 0.85
CA SER A 99 -9.26 9.73 1.62
C SER A 99 -9.73 11.00 0.92
N HIS A 100 -9.76 11.02 -0.41
CA HIS A 100 -10.28 12.15 -1.19
C HIS A 100 -11.74 12.49 -0.89
N HIS A 101 -12.56 11.55 -0.43
CA HIS A 101 -13.96 11.81 -0.11
C HIS A 101 -14.12 12.78 1.06
N VAL A 102 -13.23 12.72 2.05
CA VAL A 102 -13.33 13.49 3.30
C VAL A 102 -12.23 14.52 3.48
N LEU A 103 -11.14 14.42 2.74
CA LEU A 103 -9.96 15.27 2.92
C LEU A 103 -10.28 16.77 2.78
N ALA A 104 -11.10 17.15 1.80
CA ALA A 104 -11.48 18.55 1.59
C ALA A 104 -12.14 19.17 2.84
N GLY A 105 -12.97 18.41 3.55
CA GLY A 105 -13.56 18.84 4.81
C GLY A 105 -12.57 18.85 5.97
N LEU A 106 -11.75 17.82 6.07
CA LEU A 106 -10.71 17.70 7.11
C LEU A 106 -9.68 18.82 7.06
N THR A 107 -9.35 19.36 5.88
CA THR A 107 -8.42 20.49 5.74
C THR A 107 -8.94 21.78 6.39
N THR A 108 -10.22 21.92 6.59
CA THR A 108 -10.85 23.11 7.19
C THR A 108 -11.41 22.86 8.58
N HIS A 109 -11.38 21.62 9.04
CA HIS A 109 -11.78 21.23 10.40
C HIS A 109 -10.73 21.70 11.40
N ARG A 110 -11.18 22.24 12.55
CA ARG A 110 -10.31 22.85 13.57
C ARG A 110 -10.36 22.11 14.91
N GLY A 111 -11.39 21.30 15.10
CA GLY A 111 -11.53 20.46 16.29
C GLY A 111 -10.53 19.31 16.31
N PRO A 112 -10.39 18.59 17.43
CA PRO A 112 -9.59 17.38 17.52
C PRO A 112 -10.08 16.31 16.55
N ILE A 113 -9.17 15.67 15.82
CA ILE A 113 -9.46 14.57 14.90
C ILE A 113 -8.88 13.28 15.48
N LEU A 114 -9.68 12.21 15.49
CA LEU A 114 -9.27 10.85 15.83
C LEU A 114 -9.61 9.92 14.67
N THR A 115 -8.61 9.23 14.12
CA THR A 115 -8.84 8.11 13.19
C THR A 115 -8.87 6.81 13.99
N VAL A 116 -9.85 5.95 13.72
CA VAL A 116 -10.01 4.68 14.44
C VAL A 116 -10.27 3.55 13.47
N ALA A 117 -9.57 2.43 13.63
CA ALA A 117 -9.86 1.20 12.89
C ALA A 117 -10.04 0.00 13.81
N ASN A 118 -10.85 -0.98 13.39
CA ASN A 118 -10.88 -2.28 14.04
C ASN A 118 -9.67 -3.13 13.59
N TRP A 119 -9.11 -3.90 14.52
CA TRP A 119 -8.02 -4.83 14.24
C TRP A 119 -8.58 -6.13 13.64
N SER A 120 -8.81 -6.12 12.36
CA SER A 120 -9.39 -7.23 11.60
C SER A 120 -8.75 -7.32 10.20
N GLY A 121 -8.49 -8.53 9.74
CA GLY A 121 -8.03 -8.78 8.38
C GLY A 121 -9.15 -8.96 7.36
N THR A 122 -10.39 -9.18 7.79
CA THR A 122 -11.53 -9.51 6.91
C THR A 122 -11.78 -8.42 5.88
N TRP A 123 -11.79 -7.16 6.31
CA TRP A 123 -11.85 -6.01 5.43
C TRP A 123 -10.64 -5.12 5.64
N PRO A 124 -10.22 -4.33 4.64
CA PRO A 124 -9.01 -3.51 4.73
C PRO A 124 -9.21 -2.22 5.56
N GLY A 125 -9.74 -2.33 6.79
CA GLY A 125 -9.96 -1.20 7.68
C GLY A 125 -8.66 -0.58 8.19
N LEU A 126 -7.70 -1.40 8.61
CA LEU A 126 -6.35 -0.92 8.98
C LEU A 126 -5.66 -0.24 7.80
N VAL A 127 -5.79 -0.82 6.61
CA VAL A 127 -5.26 -0.27 5.35
C VAL A 127 -5.91 1.08 5.04
N GLY A 128 -7.25 1.17 5.20
CA GLY A 128 -8.02 2.41 5.02
C GLY A 128 -7.60 3.51 5.99
N MET A 129 -7.44 3.18 7.26
CA MET A 129 -6.98 4.12 8.28
C MET A 129 -5.55 4.62 7.99
N LEU A 130 -4.63 3.73 7.63
CA LEU A 130 -3.25 4.10 7.31
C LEU A 130 -3.17 4.99 6.05
N ASN A 131 -4.02 4.73 5.03
CA ASN A 131 -4.18 5.63 3.89
C ASN A 131 -4.62 7.03 4.35
N LEU A 132 -5.64 7.12 5.21
CA LEU A 132 -6.10 8.41 5.72
C LEU A 132 -5.03 9.11 6.56
N ASN A 133 -4.36 8.39 7.47
CA ASN A 133 -3.28 8.91 8.30
C ASN A 133 -2.14 9.51 7.47
N GLY A 134 -1.70 8.79 6.43
CA GLY A 134 -0.71 9.28 5.48
C GLY A 134 -1.19 10.52 4.71
N SER A 135 -2.48 10.55 4.33
CA SER A 135 -3.09 11.70 3.64
C SER A 135 -3.18 12.93 4.53
N LEU A 136 -3.56 12.78 5.80
CA LEU A 136 -3.59 13.86 6.80
C LEU A 136 -2.16 14.37 7.09
N THR A 137 -1.20 13.47 7.26
CA THR A 137 0.22 13.82 7.46
C THR A 137 0.74 14.66 6.31
N LYS A 138 0.54 14.22 5.07
CA LYS A 138 0.93 14.96 3.86
C LYS A 138 0.24 16.33 3.76
N ALA A 139 -1.03 16.42 4.17
CA ALA A 139 -1.78 17.68 4.18
C ALA A 139 -1.42 18.62 5.34
N GLY A 140 -0.54 18.20 6.26
CA GLY A 140 -0.17 18.98 7.45
C GLY A 140 -1.30 19.12 8.48
N ILE A 141 -2.24 18.17 8.48
CA ILE A 141 -3.38 18.16 9.40
C ILE A 141 -3.01 17.34 10.64
N LYS A 142 -3.19 17.92 11.82
CA LYS A 142 -2.98 17.20 13.09
C LYS A 142 -4.14 16.23 13.36
N TYR A 143 -3.80 15.04 13.79
CA TYR A 143 -4.74 13.99 14.18
C TYR A 143 -4.14 13.09 15.25
N SER A 144 -5.00 12.36 15.94
CA SER A 144 -4.67 11.18 16.74
C SER A 144 -5.17 9.93 16.03
N THR A 145 -4.62 8.77 16.35
CA THR A 145 -5.01 7.51 15.70
C THR A 145 -5.08 6.38 16.73
N LEU A 146 -6.06 5.49 16.62
CA LEU A 146 -6.25 4.34 17.50
C LEU A 146 -6.76 3.12 16.73
N TRP A 147 -6.50 1.95 17.29
CA TRP A 147 -6.92 0.66 16.75
C TRP A 147 -7.20 -0.32 17.88
N SER A 148 -8.13 -1.25 17.66
CA SER A 148 -8.47 -2.30 18.61
C SER A 148 -9.23 -3.42 17.90
N THR A 149 -9.21 -4.62 18.45
CA THR A 149 -10.00 -5.74 17.92
C THR A 149 -11.50 -5.54 18.19
N ASP A 150 -11.85 -5.12 19.40
CA ASP A 150 -13.23 -5.00 19.89
C ASP A 150 -13.48 -3.76 20.77
N PHE A 151 -12.49 -2.85 20.85
CA PHE A 151 -12.53 -1.60 21.63
C PHE A 151 -12.65 -1.79 23.15
N THR A 152 -12.25 -2.97 23.66
CA THR A 152 -12.32 -3.28 25.10
C THR A 152 -10.95 -3.39 25.77
N ASP A 153 -9.87 -3.47 24.99
CA ASP A 153 -8.52 -3.62 25.49
C ASP A 153 -8.00 -2.35 26.21
N GLU A 154 -7.08 -2.54 27.18
CA GLU A 154 -6.56 -1.45 28.01
C GLU A 154 -5.74 -0.44 27.19
N TYR A 155 -5.01 -0.90 26.16
CA TYR A 155 -4.21 -0.02 25.30
C TYR A 155 -5.10 0.99 24.58
N PHE A 156 -6.20 0.54 24.02
CA PHE A 156 -7.18 1.37 23.36
C PHE A 156 -7.91 2.28 24.35
N LEU A 157 -8.51 1.72 25.40
CA LEU A 157 -9.36 2.48 26.33
C LEU A 157 -8.60 3.59 27.05
N SER A 158 -7.37 3.35 27.49
CA SER A 158 -6.56 4.37 28.18
C SER A 158 -6.21 5.56 27.27
N ARG A 159 -5.96 5.30 25.98
CA ARG A 159 -5.66 6.34 24.98
C ARG A 159 -6.91 7.05 24.50
N LEU A 160 -8.02 6.33 24.34
CA LEU A 160 -9.31 6.92 24.05
C LEU A 160 -9.72 7.89 25.16
N GLU A 161 -9.62 7.47 26.43
CA GLU A 161 -9.91 8.33 27.59
C GLU A 161 -9.00 9.57 27.59
N THR A 162 -7.72 9.43 27.23
CA THR A 162 -6.79 10.55 27.13
C THR A 162 -7.23 11.51 26.03
N TRP A 163 -7.56 10.99 24.82
CA TRP A 163 -8.06 11.82 23.72
C TRP A 163 -9.36 12.52 24.07
N LEU A 164 -10.30 11.83 24.70
CA LEU A 164 -11.57 12.40 25.17
C LEU A 164 -11.40 13.54 26.18
N LYS A 165 -10.32 13.52 26.97
CA LYS A 165 -10.02 14.56 27.98
C LYS A 165 -9.22 15.72 27.43
N THR A 166 -8.33 15.46 26.48
CA THR A 166 -7.30 16.43 26.06
C THR A 166 -7.39 16.84 24.59
N GLY A 167 -8.10 16.07 23.75
CA GLY A 167 -8.12 16.23 22.29
C GLY A 167 -6.93 15.62 21.57
N GLU A 168 -6.00 14.99 22.29
CA GLU A 168 -4.79 14.38 21.72
C GLU A 168 -4.47 13.06 22.45
N CYS A 169 -3.97 12.08 21.69
CA CYS A 169 -3.25 10.93 22.24
C CYS A 169 -1.99 10.66 21.44
N THR A 170 -0.97 10.14 22.10
CA THR A 170 0.34 9.86 21.52
C THR A 170 0.73 8.41 21.73
N HIS A 171 1.65 7.95 20.90
CA HIS A 171 2.23 6.61 20.96
C HIS A 171 3.74 6.68 21.11
N GLU A 172 4.32 5.61 21.65
CA GLU A 172 5.78 5.49 21.71
C GLU A 172 6.36 5.18 20.33
N THR A 173 7.45 5.88 19.98
CA THR A 173 8.19 5.69 18.73
C THR A 173 9.69 5.49 19.01
N ALA A 174 10.04 4.92 20.17
CA ALA A 174 11.43 4.70 20.59
C ALA A 174 12.22 3.74 19.68
N HIS A 175 11.51 2.94 18.85
CA HIS A 175 12.10 2.08 17.81
C HIS A 175 12.64 2.86 16.62
N VAL A 176 12.42 4.16 16.53
CA VAL A 176 12.80 5.02 15.39
C VAL A 176 14.01 5.85 15.76
N THR A 177 15.04 5.83 14.92
CA THR A 177 16.23 6.70 15.04
C THR A 177 16.54 7.36 13.71
N ASP A 178 17.07 8.57 13.77
CA ASP A 178 17.56 9.25 12.56
C ASP A 178 18.74 8.48 11.98
N PHE A 179 18.82 8.43 10.66
CA PHE A 179 19.95 7.86 9.96
C PHE A 179 21.21 8.71 10.19
N ASP A 180 22.33 8.04 10.51
CA ASP A 180 23.64 8.64 10.70
C ASP A 180 24.62 8.18 9.61
N ALA A 181 24.88 9.02 8.63
CA ALA A 181 25.82 8.73 7.55
C ALA A 181 27.27 8.47 8.04
N GLY A 182 27.62 8.92 9.26
CA GLY A 182 28.94 8.66 9.86
C GLY A 182 29.17 7.20 10.25
N LYS A 183 28.13 6.36 10.19
CA LYS A 183 28.20 4.92 10.46
C LYS A 183 28.44 4.06 9.22
N LEU A 184 28.41 4.65 8.03
CA LEU A 184 28.74 3.95 6.80
C LEU A 184 30.23 3.67 6.70
N SER A 185 30.59 2.49 6.20
CA SER A 185 31.96 2.22 5.75
C SER A 185 32.31 3.07 4.50
N ASP A 186 33.60 3.20 4.22
CA ASP A 186 34.06 3.92 3.02
C ASP A 186 33.46 3.35 1.73
N THR A 187 33.32 2.01 1.65
CA THR A 187 32.73 1.33 0.48
C THR A 187 31.24 1.63 0.37
N GLU A 188 30.49 1.53 1.47
CA GLU A 188 29.05 1.84 1.47
C GLU A 188 28.79 3.31 1.14
N THR A 189 29.60 4.21 1.67
CA THR A 189 29.56 5.65 1.33
C THR A 189 29.80 5.86 -0.17
N ALA A 190 30.84 5.25 -0.73
CA ALA A 190 31.14 5.38 -2.16
C ALA A 190 29.99 4.84 -3.02
N THR A 191 29.47 3.63 -2.71
CA THR A 191 28.36 3.04 -3.47
C THR A 191 27.09 3.90 -3.39
N ALA A 192 26.72 4.39 -2.21
CA ALA A 192 25.56 5.24 -2.03
C ALA A 192 25.69 6.56 -2.82
N SER A 193 26.87 7.17 -2.79
CA SER A 193 27.18 8.43 -3.49
C SER A 193 27.16 8.27 -5.01
N ASP A 194 27.74 7.17 -5.51
CA ASP A 194 27.73 6.86 -6.94
C ASP A 194 26.31 6.67 -7.46
N LEU A 195 25.48 5.88 -6.77
CA LEU A 195 24.06 5.67 -7.12
C LEU A 195 23.23 6.94 -7.05
N ALA A 196 23.43 7.76 -6.02
CA ALA A 196 22.76 9.06 -5.88
C ALA A 196 23.16 10.02 -7.03
N SER A 197 24.43 10.04 -7.36
CA SER A 197 24.96 10.86 -8.47
C SER A 197 24.43 10.37 -9.81
N GLU A 198 24.41 9.06 -10.04
CA GLU A 198 23.84 8.47 -11.26
C GLU A 198 22.37 8.85 -11.43
N LEU A 199 21.55 8.75 -10.37
CA LEU A 199 20.15 9.16 -10.43
C LEU A 199 19.98 10.65 -10.66
N LYS A 200 20.76 11.49 -9.97
CA LYS A 200 20.70 12.96 -10.11
C LYS A 200 21.13 13.46 -11.48
N TRP A 201 22.09 12.83 -12.12
CA TRP A 201 22.63 13.24 -13.43
C TRP A 201 22.00 12.49 -14.59
N GLY A 202 21.84 11.17 -14.48
CA GLY A 202 21.23 10.32 -15.51
C GLY A 202 19.74 10.53 -15.65
N LYS A 203 19.07 10.87 -14.55
CA LYS A 203 17.61 10.98 -14.43
C LYS A 203 16.90 9.63 -14.54
N ALA A 204 15.65 9.63 -14.15
CA ALA A 204 14.75 8.49 -14.36
C ALA A 204 13.35 8.99 -14.75
N ILE A 205 12.66 8.23 -15.57
CA ILE A 205 11.30 8.50 -16.02
C ILE A 205 10.33 7.55 -15.33
N MET A 206 9.41 8.11 -14.55
CA MET A 206 8.29 7.42 -13.91
C MET A 206 7.06 7.54 -14.79
N GLY A 207 6.70 6.48 -15.51
CA GLY A 207 5.49 6.43 -16.32
C GLY A 207 4.24 6.22 -15.46
N VAL A 208 3.32 7.16 -15.47
CA VAL A 208 2.13 7.17 -14.62
C VAL A 208 0.89 7.07 -15.50
N PHE A 209 0.22 5.91 -15.51
CA PHE A 209 -1.05 5.74 -16.23
C PHE A 209 -2.22 6.25 -15.39
N ASP A 210 -2.45 7.53 -15.45
CA ASP A 210 -3.37 8.37 -14.69
C ASP A 210 -3.00 8.45 -13.18
N GLU A 211 -2.85 9.67 -12.67
CA GLU A 211 -2.63 9.96 -11.25
C GLU A 211 -3.92 9.77 -10.43
N GLY A 212 -3.80 9.65 -9.11
CA GLY A 212 -4.95 9.68 -8.18
C GLY A 212 -5.38 8.32 -7.69
N CYS A 213 -4.47 7.39 -7.68
CA CYS A 213 -4.52 6.07 -7.09
C CYS A 213 -5.64 5.90 -6.04
N MET A 214 -6.70 5.20 -6.36
CA MET A 214 -7.78 4.76 -5.46
C MET A 214 -8.17 5.78 -4.35
N GLY A 215 -8.08 7.08 -4.65
CA GLY A 215 -8.33 8.14 -3.66
C GLY A 215 -7.25 8.29 -2.59
N MET A 216 -6.07 7.71 -2.76
CA MET A 216 -4.94 7.80 -1.83
C MET A 216 -4.13 9.09 -2.06
N PHE A 217 -4.49 10.16 -1.37
CA PHE A 217 -3.73 11.41 -1.47
C PHE A 217 -2.29 11.26 -1.00
N ASN A 218 -2.01 10.39 -0.04
CA ASN A 218 -0.67 10.07 0.45
C ASN A 218 0.24 9.44 -0.62
N ALA A 219 -0.33 8.75 -1.59
CA ALA A 219 0.41 8.04 -2.63
C ALA A 219 0.97 8.96 -3.74
N ILE A 220 0.41 10.15 -3.91
CA ILE A 220 0.84 11.12 -4.93
C ILE A 220 2.02 11.94 -4.40
N LEU A 221 3.16 11.92 -5.09
CA LEU A 221 4.30 12.78 -4.76
C LEU A 221 4.22 14.11 -5.54
N PRO A 222 4.35 15.27 -4.85
CA PRO A 222 4.45 16.55 -5.54
C PRO A 222 5.68 16.60 -6.45
N ASP A 223 5.52 17.08 -7.69
CA ASP A 223 6.59 17.13 -8.68
C ASP A 223 7.83 17.88 -8.18
N HIS A 224 7.64 18.98 -7.43
CA HIS A 224 8.75 19.75 -6.90
C HIS A 224 9.62 18.97 -5.89
N LEU A 225 9.05 18.00 -5.18
CA LEU A 225 9.80 17.11 -4.30
C LEU A 225 10.42 15.95 -5.08
N LEU A 226 9.66 15.32 -5.98
CA LEU A 226 10.13 14.19 -6.77
C LEU A 226 11.30 14.60 -7.70
N ASN A 227 11.17 15.72 -8.41
CA ASN A 227 12.17 16.17 -9.39
C ASN A 227 13.54 16.48 -8.75
N GLN A 228 13.58 16.83 -7.47
CA GLN A 228 14.83 17.04 -6.74
C GLN A 228 15.64 15.75 -6.59
N THR A 229 14.99 14.59 -6.56
CA THR A 229 15.66 13.28 -6.49
C THR A 229 16.29 12.87 -7.83
N GLY A 230 15.93 13.50 -8.93
CA GLY A 230 16.31 13.12 -10.29
C GLY A 230 15.24 12.35 -11.05
N VAL A 231 14.07 12.12 -10.45
CA VAL A 231 12.95 11.39 -11.09
C VAL A 231 11.92 12.36 -11.63
N PHE A 232 11.42 12.09 -12.84
CA PHE A 232 10.43 12.90 -13.55
C PHE A 232 9.26 12.04 -14.01
N LYS A 233 8.04 12.57 -13.89
CA LYS A 233 6.84 11.86 -14.33
C LYS A 233 6.61 12.03 -15.82
N GLU A 234 6.43 10.90 -16.53
CA GLU A 234 5.75 10.87 -17.82
C GLU A 234 4.28 10.52 -17.60
N ARG A 235 3.42 11.49 -17.85
CA ARG A 235 1.98 11.36 -17.60
C ARG A 235 1.31 10.68 -18.78
N LEU A 236 1.09 9.39 -18.64
CA LEU A 236 0.44 8.52 -19.60
C LEU A 236 -1.06 8.39 -19.27
N SER A 237 -1.84 7.96 -20.23
CA SER A 237 -3.28 7.73 -20.03
C SER A 237 -3.63 6.25 -20.08
N GLN A 238 -4.56 5.82 -19.22
CA GLN A 238 -5.17 4.49 -19.31
C GLN A 238 -5.79 4.22 -20.68
N SER A 239 -6.29 5.25 -21.37
CA SER A 239 -6.80 5.11 -22.74
C SER A 239 -5.71 4.73 -23.74
N ALA A 240 -4.46 5.18 -23.55
CA ALA A 240 -3.32 4.76 -24.37
C ALA A 240 -2.97 3.30 -24.13
N LEU A 241 -2.97 2.86 -22.86
CA LEU A 241 -2.75 1.45 -22.48
C LEU A 241 -3.85 0.56 -23.07
N TYR A 242 -5.12 0.97 -22.93
CA TYR A 242 -6.24 0.26 -23.52
C TYR A 242 -6.12 0.15 -25.05
N HIS A 243 -5.84 1.27 -25.72
CA HIS A 243 -5.67 1.27 -27.18
C HIS A 243 -4.53 0.34 -27.62
N GLU A 244 -3.36 0.43 -27.02
CA GLU A 244 -2.23 -0.45 -27.34
C GLU A 244 -2.58 -1.92 -27.10
N SER A 245 -3.31 -2.24 -26.03
CA SER A 245 -3.79 -3.61 -25.77
C SER A 245 -4.67 -4.16 -26.91
N THR A 246 -5.46 -3.31 -27.56
CA THR A 246 -6.29 -3.73 -28.71
C THR A 246 -5.47 -4.04 -29.98
N LEU A 247 -4.24 -3.55 -30.05
CA LEU A 247 -3.33 -3.80 -31.18
C LEU A 247 -2.52 -5.09 -31.02
N VAL A 248 -2.48 -5.65 -29.81
CA VAL A 248 -1.80 -6.93 -29.53
C VAL A 248 -2.62 -8.07 -30.15
N SER A 249 -1.96 -8.89 -30.96
CA SER A 249 -2.59 -10.03 -31.62
C SER A 249 -2.98 -11.14 -30.63
N GLU A 250 -3.91 -12.00 -31.05
CA GLU A 250 -4.31 -13.17 -30.26
C GLU A 250 -3.14 -14.14 -30.03
N ASP A 251 -2.33 -14.35 -31.07
CA ASP A 251 -1.16 -15.24 -31.00
C ASP A 251 -0.10 -14.73 -29.99
N GLU A 252 0.11 -13.42 -29.90
CA GLU A 252 1.03 -12.84 -28.93
C GLU A 252 0.48 -13.01 -27.50
N ALA A 253 -0.80 -12.73 -27.27
CA ALA A 253 -1.45 -12.91 -25.98
C ALA A 253 -1.43 -14.39 -25.55
N LYS A 254 -1.74 -15.29 -26.49
CA LYS A 254 -1.66 -16.73 -26.25
C LYS A 254 -0.23 -17.18 -25.93
N GLY A 255 0.78 -16.65 -26.59
CA GLY A 255 2.17 -16.94 -26.30
C GLY A 255 2.58 -16.59 -24.87
N VAL A 256 2.06 -15.49 -24.32
CA VAL A 256 2.24 -15.11 -22.91
C VAL A 256 1.52 -16.07 -21.96
N TYR A 257 0.28 -16.44 -22.28
CA TYR A 257 -0.48 -17.42 -21.49
C TYR A 257 0.20 -18.79 -21.50
N ASP A 258 0.62 -19.29 -22.66
CA ASP A 258 1.30 -20.58 -22.80
C ASP A 258 2.60 -20.58 -21.97
N TRP A 259 3.34 -19.47 -21.96
CA TRP A 259 4.54 -19.30 -21.15
C TRP A 259 4.26 -19.46 -19.64
N PHE A 260 3.18 -18.85 -19.10
CA PHE A 260 2.78 -19.02 -17.70
C PHE A 260 2.53 -20.49 -17.37
N VAL A 261 1.77 -21.18 -18.21
CA VAL A 261 1.45 -22.61 -18.03
C VAL A 261 2.71 -23.48 -18.11
N GLU A 262 3.59 -23.21 -19.07
CA GLU A 262 4.88 -23.93 -19.23
C GLU A 262 5.80 -23.75 -18.01
N HIS A 263 5.72 -22.58 -17.31
CA HIS A 263 6.48 -22.32 -16.10
C HIS A 263 5.77 -22.77 -14.82
N GLY A 264 4.64 -23.45 -14.96
CA GLY A 264 3.95 -24.13 -13.88
C GLY A 264 2.86 -23.34 -13.17
N MET A 265 2.59 -22.09 -13.59
CA MET A 265 1.47 -21.32 -13.04
C MET A 265 0.14 -22.01 -13.35
N LYS A 266 -0.74 -22.02 -12.36
CA LYS A 266 -2.09 -22.59 -12.50
C LYS A 266 -3.13 -21.47 -12.55
N PHE A 267 -4.20 -21.72 -13.31
CA PHE A 267 -5.35 -20.81 -13.37
C PHE A 267 -6.62 -21.59 -13.00
N GLU A 268 -7.40 -21.07 -12.08
CA GLU A 268 -8.69 -21.65 -11.72
C GLU A 268 -9.78 -21.20 -12.69
N ILE A 269 -9.75 -21.76 -13.89
CA ILE A 269 -10.64 -21.39 -14.99
C ILE A 269 -12.02 -22.00 -14.80
N GLY A 270 -13.05 -21.16 -14.90
CA GLY A 270 -14.45 -21.50 -14.99
C GLY A 270 -15.10 -20.99 -16.27
N SER A 271 -16.42 -20.95 -16.30
CA SER A 271 -17.22 -20.58 -17.47
C SER A 271 -18.18 -19.40 -17.25
N ASP A 272 -18.43 -19.03 -15.99
CA ASP A 272 -19.28 -17.87 -15.67
C ASP A 272 -18.43 -16.62 -15.50
N HIS A 273 -18.45 -15.75 -16.48
CA HIS A 273 -17.69 -14.48 -16.49
C HIS A 273 -17.97 -13.60 -15.25
N ALA A 274 -19.18 -13.66 -14.68
CA ALA A 274 -19.54 -12.80 -13.55
C ALA A 274 -18.92 -13.26 -12.22
N SER A 275 -18.72 -14.57 -12.05
CA SER A 275 -18.31 -15.18 -10.76
C SER A 275 -17.02 -16.00 -10.84
N GLU A 276 -16.57 -16.36 -12.04
CA GLU A 276 -15.42 -17.25 -12.26
C GLU A 276 -14.37 -16.55 -13.14
N LEU A 277 -13.11 -17.00 -13.03
CA LEU A 277 -12.04 -16.58 -13.93
C LEU A 277 -12.24 -17.28 -15.28
N THR A 278 -12.28 -16.52 -16.36
CA THR A 278 -12.38 -17.10 -17.71
C THR A 278 -11.05 -16.96 -18.47
N HIS A 279 -10.85 -17.87 -19.43
CA HIS A 279 -9.67 -17.82 -20.30
C HIS A 279 -9.60 -16.51 -21.09
N GLU A 280 -10.73 -15.94 -21.50
CA GLU A 280 -10.82 -14.65 -22.19
C GLU A 280 -10.28 -13.51 -21.30
N GLN A 281 -10.65 -13.48 -20.01
CA GLN A 281 -10.15 -12.47 -19.07
C GLN A 281 -8.63 -12.54 -18.96
N VAL A 282 -8.05 -13.75 -18.84
CA VAL A 282 -6.60 -13.94 -18.75
C VAL A 282 -5.90 -13.48 -20.04
N LEU A 283 -6.43 -13.80 -21.21
CA LEU A 283 -5.85 -13.34 -22.48
C LEU A 283 -5.89 -11.81 -22.64
N LEU A 284 -6.93 -11.14 -22.16
CA LEU A 284 -6.98 -9.68 -22.13
C LEU A 284 -5.91 -9.08 -21.19
N GLN A 285 -5.63 -9.72 -20.05
CA GLN A 285 -4.53 -9.32 -19.16
C GLN A 285 -3.16 -9.57 -19.81
N CYS A 286 -2.98 -10.66 -20.56
CA CYS A 286 -1.77 -10.89 -21.36
C CYS A 286 -1.55 -9.79 -22.40
N ARG A 287 -2.61 -9.31 -23.06
CA ARG A 287 -2.52 -8.14 -23.96
C ARG A 287 -2.11 -6.88 -23.22
N MET A 288 -2.69 -6.63 -22.03
CA MET A 288 -2.33 -5.48 -21.19
C MET A 288 -0.85 -5.51 -20.80
N TYR A 289 -0.34 -6.69 -20.40
CA TYR A 289 1.07 -6.88 -20.08
C TYR A 289 1.99 -6.51 -21.25
N ILE A 290 1.70 -7.04 -22.44
CA ILE A 290 2.48 -6.73 -23.66
C ILE A 290 2.44 -5.23 -23.98
N ALA A 291 1.25 -4.64 -23.89
CA ALA A 291 1.06 -3.21 -24.15
C ALA A 291 1.84 -2.34 -23.16
N ALA A 292 1.80 -2.68 -21.86
CA ALA A 292 2.53 -1.95 -20.82
C ALA A 292 4.04 -1.97 -21.05
N VAL A 293 4.62 -3.14 -21.39
CA VAL A 293 6.06 -3.27 -21.71
C VAL A 293 6.43 -2.44 -22.94
N ARG A 294 5.62 -2.45 -23.98
CA ARG A 294 5.85 -1.66 -25.20
C ARG A 294 5.80 -0.16 -24.95
N ILE A 295 4.83 0.30 -24.17
CA ILE A 295 4.73 1.72 -23.83
C ILE A 295 5.90 2.14 -22.95
N ALA A 296 6.32 1.30 -21.98
CA ALA A 296 7.51 1.58 -21.17
C ALA A 296 8.75 1.79 -22.02
N ASP A 297 8.97 0.95 -23.04
CA ASP A 297 10.10 1.07 -23.99
C ASP A 297 9.97 2.32 -24.88
N ASP A 298 8.78 2.57 -25.42
CA ASP A 298 8.52 3.72 -26.32
C ASP A 298 8.81 5.07 -25.65
N TYR A 299 8.52 5.19 -24.35
CA TYR A 299 8.74 6.40 -23.58
C TYR A 299 10.03 6.40 -22.75
N GLY A 300 10.79 5.31 -22.80
CA GLY A 300 12.03 5.17 -22.03
C GLY A 300 11.80 5.21 -20.52
N CYS A 301 10.70 4.63 -20.05
CA CYS A 301 10.38 4.63 -18.63
C CYS A 301 11.29 3.66 -17.86
N ASP A 302 11.87 4.12 -16.75
CA ASP A 302 12.58 3.28 -15.79
C ASP A 302 11.62 2.47 -14.91
N LEU A 303 10.41 2.99 -14.70
CA LEU A 303 9.35 2.35 -13.95
C LEU A 303 7.98 2.84 -14.43
N ILE A 304 6.94 2.02 -14.24
CA ILE A 304 5.57 2.35 -14.63
C ILE A 304 4.56 1.98 -13.54
N GLY A 305 3.45 2.70 -13.48
CA GLY A 305 2.32 2.37 -12.60
C GLY A 305 0.99 2.44 -13.34
N ILE A 306 0.17 1.40 -13.18
CA ILE A 306 -1.17 1.31 -13.77
C ILE A 306 -2.21 1.64 -12.71
N GLN A 307 -3.03 2.65 -12.98
CA GLN A 307 -4.17 3.00 -12.14
C GLN A 307 -5.43 2.34 -12.73
N TYR A 308 -5.73 1.13 -12.26
CA TYR A 308 -6.83 0.34 -12.83
C TYR A 308 -8.23 0.83 -12.42
N GLN A 309 -8.40 1.22 -11.15
CA GLN A 309 -9.71 1.35 -10.50
C GLN A 309 -10.55 2.57 -10.91
N GLN A 310 -10.04 3.44 -11.78
CA GLN A 310 -10.83 4.56 -12.33
C GLN A 310 -11.53 4.16 -13.64
N GLY A 311 -10.95 4.48 -14.79
CA GLY A 311 -11.59 4.24 -16.09
C GLY A 311 -11.36 2.83 -16.65
N LEU A 312 -10.19 2.25 -16.38
CA LEU A 312 -9.80 0.97 -16.97
C LEU A 312 -10.67 -0.19 -16.47
N LYS A 313 -11.15 -0.15 -15.22
CA LYS A 313 -12.03 -1.16 -14.61
C LYS A 313 -13.34 -1.38 -15.38
N ASP A 314 -13.79 -0.38 -16.14
CA ASP A 314 -15.04 -0.46 -16.92
C ASP A 314 -14.80 -1.00 -18.34
N LEU A 315 -13.53 -1.16 -18.75
CA LEU A 315 -13.11 -1.52 -20.10
C LEU A 315 -12.38 -2.86 -20.17
N MET A 316 -11.67 -3.25 -19.10
CA MET A 316 -10.80 -4.42 -19.09
C MET A 316 -10.90 -5.20 -17.76
N PRO A 317 -10.48 -6.49 -17.75
CA PRO A 317 -10.21 -7.21 -16.51
C PRO A 317 -9.13 -6.52 -15.66
N ALA A 318 -8.99 -6.93 -14.39
CA ALA A 318 -7.99 -6.44 -13.46
C ALA A 318 -6.57 -6.42 -14.04
N SER A 319 -5.75 -5.46 -13.65
CA SER A 319 -4.36 -5.33 -14.11
C SER A 319 -3.37 -6.25 -13.37
N ASP A 320 -3.77 -6.87 -12.27
CA ASP A 320 -2.90 -7.51 -11.30
C ASP A 320 -1.96 -8.58 -11.88
N LEU A 321 -2.46 -9.45 -12.78
CA LEU A 321 -1.62 -10.44 -13.46
C LEU A 321 -0.50 -9.76 -14.25
N ALA A 322 -0.80 -8.67 -14.95
CA ALA A 322 0.20 -7.90 -15.68
C ALA A 322 1.18 -7.23 -14.72
N GLU A 323 0.68 -6.59 -13.67
CA GLU A 323 1.46 -5.84 -12.67
C GLU A 323 2.51 -6.73 -11.97
N GLY A 324 2.08 -7.87 -11.40
CA GLY A 324 2.98 -8.81 -10.74
C GLY A 324 3.99 -9.43 -11.72
N THR A 325 3.60 -9.66 -12.99
CA THR A 325 4.49 -10.18 -14.02
C THR A 325 5.60 -9.21 -14.37
N LEU A 326 5.31 -7.91 -14.44
CA LEU A 326 6.28 -6.86 -14.79
C LEU A 326 7.46 -6.81 -13.79
N ASN A 327 7.21 -7.03 -12.52
CA ASN A 327 8.21 -6.95 -11.45
C ASN A 327 9.20 -8.15 -11.39
N ASN A 328 9.19 -9.05 -12.39
CA ASN A 328 10.08 -10.21 -12.42
C ASN A 328 11.17 -10.06 -13.45
N THR A 329 12.36 -10.59 -13.15
CA THR A 329 13.45 -10.80 -14.12
C THR A 329 13.12 -11.96 -15.06
N ILE A 330 12.53 -13.06 -14.53
CA ILE A 330 12.04 -14.21 -15.29
C ILE A 330 10.57 -14.02 -15.60
N ARG A 331 10.26 -13.61 -16.82
CA ARG A 331 8.90 -13.28 -17.28
C ARG A 331 8.70 -13.57 -18.77
N PRO A 332 7.45 -13.64 -19.25
CA PRO A 332 7.18 -13.83 -20.68
C PRO A 332 7.89 -12.79 -21.54
N PRO A 333 8.70 -13.18 -22.55
CA PRO A 333 9.41 -12.23 -23.40
C PRO A 333 8.44 -11.42 -24.26
N VAL A 334 8.61 -10.11 -24.23
CA VAL A 334 7.87 -9.18 -25.10
C VAL A 334 8.79 -8.63 -26.18
N LYS A 335 8.33 -8.61 -27.41
CA LYS A 335 9.08 -8.04 -28.54
C LYS A 335 8.54 -6.68 -28.96
N THR A 336 9.41 -5.88 -29.57
CA THR A 336 8.98 -4.70 -30.32
C THR A 336 7.88 -5.07 -31.33
N ARG A 337 7.04 -4.10 -31.74
CA ARG A 337 5.96 -4.35 -32.74
C ARG A 337 6.45 -4.94 -34.05
N CYS A 338 7.68 -4.65 -34.46
CA CYS A 338 8.31 -5.25 -35.64
C CYS A 338 9.02 -6.59 -35.37
N GLY A 339 9.02 -7.09 -34.14
CA GLY A 339 9.63 -8.36 -33.74
C GLY A 339 11.16 -8.38 -33.69
N SER A 340 11.85 -7.23 -33.88
CA SER A 340 13.31 -7.16 -34.07
C SER A 340 14.12 -7.27 -32.78
N ARG A 341 13.53 -6.97 -31.60
CA ARG A 341 14.21 -6.95 -30.31
C ARG A 341 13.28 -7.44 -29.19
N VAL A 342 13.82 -8.19 -28.22
CA VAL A 342 13.16 -8.47 -26.95
C VAL A 342 13.34 -7.26 -26.04
N LEU A 343 12.29 -6.85 -25.36
CA LEU A 343 12.26 -5.68 -24.48
C LEU A 343 12.54 -6.07 -23.03
N PHE A 344 13.42 -5.34 -22.36
CA PHE A 344 13.80 -5.54 -20.96
C PHE A 344 14.14 -7.03 -20.68
N GLU A 345 15.01 -7.63 -21.52
CA GLU A 345 15.37 -9.04 -21.40
C GLU A 345 16.25 -9.29 -20.17
N GLY A 346 15.75 -10.15 -19.24
CA GLY A 346 16.45 -10.45 -17.98
C GLY A 346 16.38 -9.35 -16.93
N GLU A 347 15.58 -8.31 -17.16
CA GLU A 347 15.38 -7.20 -16.24
C GLU A 347 13.88 -7.06 -15.88
N PRO A 348 13.52 -6.67 -14.65
CA PRO A 348 12.14 -6.32 -14.34
C PRO A 348 11.78 -5.01 -15.05
N VAL A 349 10.52 -4.86 -15.42
CA VAL A 349 9.92 -3.55 -15.64
C VAL A 349 9.34 -3.13 -14.30
N ILE A 350 10.04 -2.30 -13.53
CA ILE A 350 9.62 -1.92 -12.19
C ILE A 350 8.19 -1.38 -12.26
N HIS A 351 7.28 -2.06 -11.62
CA HIS A 351 5.88 -1.67 -11.55
C HIS A 351 5.49 -1.29 -10.12
N PHE A 352 4.83 -0.15 -9.97
CA PHE A 352 4.26 0.29 -8.71
C PHE A 352 2.74 0.19 -8.78
N ASN A 353 2.22 -0.77 -8.06
CA ASN A 353 0.80 -1.09 -8.03
C ASN A 353 -0.02 0.13 -7.57
N GLU A 354 -1.24 0.25 -8.09
CA GLU A 354 -2.17 1.30 -7.70
C GLU A 354 -1.65 2.73 -7.90
N VAL A 355 -0.60 2.90 -8.72
CA VAL A 355 0.07 4.19 -8.95
C VAL A 355 0.49 4.87 -7.63
N ASP A 356 1.03 4.09 -6.69
CA ASP A 356 1.63 4.64 -5.49
C ASP A 356 3.04 5.18 -5.78
N GLU A 357 3.14 6.48 -6.02
CA GLU A 357 4.39 7.15 -6.41
C GLU A 357 5.44 7.15 -5.29
N GLY A 358 5.01 7.09 -4.02
CA GLY A 358 5.92 6.92 -2.88
C GLY A 358 6.58 5.55 -2.90
N ALA A 359 5.81 4.49 -3.15
CA ALA A 359 6.33 3.15 -3.38
C ALA A 359 7.13 3.04 -4.68
N ALA A 360 6.77 3.81 -5.72
CA ALA A 360 7.49 3.88 -6.97
C ALA A 360 8.94 4.37 -6.79
N LEU A 361 9.11 5.52 -6.15
CA LEU A 361 10.45 6.04 -5.85
C LEU A 361 11.23 5.06 -4.97
N ASP A 362 10.59 4.47 -3.99
CA ASP A 362 11.15 3.47 -3.10
C ASP A 362 11.63 2.22 -3.87
N ALA A 363 10.80 1.68 -4.76
CA ALA A 363 11.13 0.54 -5.62
C ALA A 363 12.32 0.83 -6.54
N LEU A 364 12.38 2.04 -7.13
CA LEU A 364 13.50 2.46 -7.99
C LEU A 364 14.82 2.48 -7.20
N LEU A 365 14.81 3.09 -5.98
CA LEU A 365 16.01 3.12 -5.14
C LEU A 365 16.42 1.70 -4.72
N THR A 366 15.44 0.86 -4.35
CA THR A 366 15.68 -0.54 -3.98
C THR A 366 16.33 -1.30 -5.13
N ASN A 367 15.75 -1.25 -6.33
CA ASN A 367 16.25 -1.94 -7.50
C ASN A 367 17.72 -1.55 -7.82
N ARG A 368 18.05 -0.25 -7.79
CA ARG A 368 19.40 0.23 -8.05
C ARG A 368 20.41 -0.23 -6.99
N VAL A 369 20.03 -0.15 -5.69
CA VAL A 369 20.88 -0.62 -4.59
C VAL A 369 21.08 -2.12 -4.66
N HIS A 370 20.03 -2.89 -4.90
CA HIS A 370 20.10 -4.35 -5.01
C HIS A 370 20.97 -4.77 -6.20
N SER A 371 20.81 -4.13 -7.36
CA SER A 371 21.69 -4.37 -8.52
C SER A 371 23.16 -4.09 -8.21
N ALA A 372 23.45 -2.98 -7.52
CA ALA A 372 24.84 -2.62 -7.16
C ALA A 372 25.47 -3.56 -6.14
N LEU A 373 24.66 -4.20 -5.30
CA LEU A 373 25.09 -5.13 -4.25
C LEU A 373 24.92 -6.62 -4.62
N ASP A 374 24.58 -6.93 -5.87
CA ASP A 374 24.33 -8.30 -6.38
C ASP A 374 23.25 -9.04 -5.54
N GLN A 375 22.16 -8.34 -5.25
CA GLN A 375 21.00 -8.85 -4.51
C GLN A 375 19.79 -9.06 -5.43
N PRO A 376 18.78 -9.86 -5.01
CA PRO A 376 17.51 -10.00 -5.75
C PRO A 376 16.88 -8.63 -6.02
N VAL A 377 16.55 -8.35 -7.28
CA VAL A 377 16.09 -7.03 -7.72
C VAL A 377 14.57 -6.87 -7.77
N GLU A 378 13.86 -7.97 -7.60
CA GLU A 378 12.40 -7.98 -7.56
C GLU A 378 11.89 -7.27 -6.31
N THR A 379 10.98 -6.35 -6.53
CA THR A 379 10.33 -5.60 -5.44
C THR A 379 8.82 -5.62 -5.60
N THR A 380 8.10 -5.42 -4.51
CA THR A 380 6.67 -5.12 -4.55
C THR A 380 6.26 -4.33 -3.32
N LEU A 381 5.20 -3.54 -3.45
CA LEU A 381 4.52 -3.00 -2.28
C LEU A 381 3.51 -4.02 -1.76
N HIS A 382 3.25 -3.96 -0.46
CA HIS A 382 2.19 -4.71 0.21
C HIS A 382 1.34 -3.76 1.05
N ASP A 383 0.07 -4.09 1.24
CA ASP A 383 -0.73 -3.53 2.31
C ASP A 383 -0.24 -4.07 3.66
N ILE A 384 -0.20 -3.22 4.68
CA ILE A 384 -0.15 -3.66 6.08
C ILE A 384 -1.57 -4.11 6.45
N ARG A 385 -1.89 -5.36 6.07
CA ARG A 385 -3.26 -5.84 6.10
C ARG A 385 -3.75 -6.16 7.49
N TRP A 386 -2.96 -6.91 8.25
CA TRP A 386 -3.32 -7.42 9.56
C TRP A 386 -2.12 -8.11 10.20
N GLY A 387 -2.24 -8.56 11.43
CA GLY A 387 -1.24 -9.38 12.09
C GLY A 387 -1.80 -10.05 13.33
N ASP A 388 -1.20 -11.17 13.69
CA ASP A 388 -1.58 -11.98 14.84
C ASP A 388 -0.40 -12.84 15.30
N THR A 389 -0.47 -13.35 16.52
CA THR A 389 0.40 -14.43 16.98
C THR A 389 0.16 -15.68 16.14
N ASP A 390 1.20 -16.48 15.93
CA ASP A 390 1.08 -17.75 15.21
C ASP A 390 0.29 -18.77 16.03
N ALA A 391 -0.92 -19.12 15.57
CA ALA A 391 -1.78 -20.10 16.25
C ALA A 391 -1.23 -21.54 16.19
N SER A 392 -0.33 -21.83 15.24
CA SER A 392 0.35 -23.13 15.16
C SER A 392 1.48 -23.29 16.18
N GLY A 393 1.97 -22.18 16.75
CA GLY A 393 3.10 -22.14 17.67
C GLY A 393 4.47 -22.44 17.02
N THR A 394 4.56 -22.40 15.70
CA THR A 394 5.81 -22.61 14.95
C THR A 394 6.74 -21.40 15.10
N VAL A 395 6.16 -20.20 15.13
CA VAL A 395 6.88 -18.91 15.25
C VAL A 395 6.49 -18.25 16.58
N PRO A 396 7.45 -17.93 17.47
CA PRO A 396 7.12 -17.29 18.75
C PRO A 396 6.81 -15.79 18.63
N ASP A 397 7.21 -15.18 17.52
CA ASP A 397 7.10 -13.74 17.30
C ASP A 397 5.70 -13.36 16.78
N TYR A 398 5.41 -12.06 16.82
CA TYR A 398 4.23 -11.50 16.18
C TYR A 398 4.40 -11.53 14.66
N VAL A 399 3.44 -12.14 13.95
CA VAL A 399 3.52 -12.34 12.50
C VAL A 399 2.54 -11.44 11.78
N TRP A 400 3.07 -10.52 10.99
CA TRP A 400 2.29 -9.67 10.10
C TRP A 400 1.80 -10.43 8.88
N VAL A 401 0.60 -10.12 8.44
CA VAL A 401 0.09 -10.44 7.11
C VAL A 401 0.29 -9.21 6.24
N LEU A 402 1.31 -9.24 5.39
CA LEU A 402 1.51 -8.29 4.32
C LEU A 402 0.85 -8.87 3.07
N LEU A 403 -0.11 -8.13 2.51
CA LEU A 403 -0.98 -8.65 1.47
C LEU A 403 -1.33 -7.52 0.50
N ILE A 404 -1.02 -7.72 -0.78
CA ILE A 404 -1.34 -6.76 -1.84
C ILE A 404 -2.59 -7.19 -2.60
N SER A 405 -3.30 -6.25 -3.20
CA SER A 405 -4.57 -6.46 -3.90
C SER A 405 -4.45 -7.28 -5.20
N GLY A 406 -3.88 -8.47 -5.13
CA GLY A 406 -3.91 -9.49 -6.17
C GLY A 406 -2.63 -9.69 -6.96
N ALA A 407 -1.53 -8.99 -6.66
CA ALA A 407 -0.30 -9.14 -7.44
C ALA A 407 0.97 -9.09 -6.58
N ALA A 408 1.82 -10.10 -6.68
CA ALA A 408 3.21 -10.05 -6.23
C ALA A 408 4.10 -10.80 -7.22
N PRO A 409 5.40 -10.47 -7.32
CA PRO A 409 6.27 -11.18 -8.25
C PRO A 409 6.44 -12.65 -7.82
N PRO A 410 6.24 -13.63 -8.71
CA PRO A 410 6.46 -15.04 -8.41
C PRO A 410 7.86 -15.38 -7.90
N GLU A 411 8.89 -14.58 -8.20
CA GLU A 411 10.20 -14.73 -7.59
C GLU A 411 10.18 -14.57 -6.05
N HIS A 412 9.15 -13.97 -5.51
CA HIS A 412 8.90 -13.92 -4.07
C HIS A 412 8.17 -15.14 -3.52
N PHE A 413 7.59 -16.01 -4.34
CA PHE A 413 6.79 -17.14 -3.89
C PHE A 413 7.61 -18.40 -3.59
N ILE A 414 7.09 -19.24 -2.70
CA ILE A 414 7.53 -20.63 -2.57
C ILE A 414 7.32 -21.32 -3.93
N ASN A 415 8.38 -21.90 -4.48
CA ASN A 415 8.45 -22.52 -5.81
C ASN A 415 8.29 -21.56 -7.01
N GLY A 416 8.44 -20.26 -6.83
CA GLY A 416 8.42 -19.30 -7.94
C GLY A 416 7.12 -19.37 -8.76
N TRP A 417 7.22 -19.37 -10.08
CA TRP A 417 6.08 -19.47 -10.99
C TRP A 417 5.24 -20.76 -10.79
N ALA A 418 5.85 -21.86 -10.40
CA ALA A 418 5.13 -23.10 -10.09
C ALA A 418 4.31 -23.02 -8.79
N GLY A 419 4.60 -22.06 -7.93
CA GLY A 419 3.82 -21.74 -6.74
C GLY A 419 2.73 -20.69 -6.98
N ALA A 420 2.66 -20.13 -8.19
CA ALA A 420 1.69 -19.10 -8.53
C ALA A 420 0.34 -19.68 -8.96
N VAL A 421 -0.75 -19.05 -8.50
CA VAL A 421 -2.12 -19.42 -8.85
C VAL A 421 -2.90 -18.17 -9.25
N GLY A 422 -3.60 -18.26 -10.38
CA GLY A 422 -4.56 -17.24 -10.84
C GLY A 422 -5.95 -17.54 -10.35
N HIS A 423 -6.45 -16.71 -9.43
CA HIS A 423 -7.85 -16.71 -9.00
C HIS A 423 -8.60 -15.54 -9.62
N ARG A 424 -9.92 -15.66 -9.77
CA ARG A 424 -10.73 -14.51 -10.12
C ARG A 424 -10.66 -13.44 -9.03
N GLN A 425 -10.37 -12.22 -9.41
CA GLN A 425 -10.43 -11.09 -8.50
C GLN A 425 -11.84 -10.87 -7.92
N PRO A 426 -11.98 -10.40 -6.66
CA PRO A 426 -13.26 -10.18 -6.02
C PRO A 426 -14.19 -9.29 -6.85
N ALA A 427 -15.37 -9.79 -7.20
CA ALA A 427 -16.30 -9.14 -8.12
C ALA A 427 -16.74 -7.73 -7.67
N MET A 428 -16.81 -7.51 -6.36
CA MET A 428 -17.21 -6.20 -5.80
C MET A 428 -16.20 -5.09 -6.12
N TYR A 429 -14.93 -5.42 -6.29
CA TYR A 429 -13.87 -4.48 -6.66
C TYR A 429 -13.55 -4.53 -8.16
N PHE A 430 -13.70 -5.70 -8.80
CA PHE A 430 -13.30 -5.97 -10.17
C PHE A 430 -14.47 -6.54 -10.99
N PRO A 431 -15.37 -5.69 -11.48
CA PRO A 431 -16.59 -6.13 -12.16
C PRO A 431 -16.32 -6.94 -13.43
N ASN A 432 -15.24 -6.62 -14.15
CA ASN A 432 -14.83 -7.33 -15.37
C ASN A 432 -13.91 -8.55 -15.08
N GLY A 433 -13.76 -8.95 -13.80
CA GLY A 433 -12.96 -10.11 -13.42
C GLY A 433 -11.47 -9.89 -13.62
N GLY A 434 -10.80 -10.92 -14.06
CA GLY A 434 -9.36 -11.01 -14.22
C GLY A 434 -8.70 -11.86 -13.16
N SER A 435 -7.54 -12.39 -13.49
CA SER A 435 -6.71 -13.22 -12.63
C SER A 435 -5.92 -12.36 -11.66
N SER A 436 -5.88 -12.75 -10.39
CA SER A 436 -4.79 -12.39 -9.51
C SER A 436 -3.49 -13.11 -9.92
N LEU A 437 -2.37 -12.69 -9.34
CA LEU A 437 -1.11 -13.40 -9.34
C LEU A 437 -0.80 -13.76 -7.88
N CYS A 438 -1.46 -14.81 -7.40
CA CYS A 438 -1.49 -15.24 -6.01
C CYS A 438 -0.42 -16.28 -5.71
N GLY A 439 0.09 -16.28 -4.49
CA GLY A 439 1.04 -17.25 -3.96
C GLY A 439 1.42 -16.94 -2.52
N VAL A 440 2.12 -17.86 -1.88
CA VAL A 440 2.69 -17.69 -0.53
C VAL A 440 4.14 -17.25 -0.67
N SER A 441 4.51 -16.16 -0.03
CA SER A 441 5.88 -15.65 -0.05
C SER A 441 6.85 -16.63 0.61
N LYS A 442 8.01 -16.83 -0.04
CA LYS A 442 9.06 -17.74 0.44
C LYS A 442 9.71 -17.19 1.72
N PRO A 443 10.18 -18.06 2.64
CA PRO A 443 10.95 -17.63 3.80
C PRO A 443 12.28 -16.99 3.38
N GLY A 444 12.74 -15.98 4.14
CA GLY A 444 14.01 -15.31 3.89
C GLY A 444 14.10 -13.94 4.52
N GLU A 445 15.30 -13.38 4.53
CA GLU A 445 15.57 -12.02 5.00
C GLU A 445 14.96 -10.99 4.06
N ILE A 446 14.38 -9.95 4.61
CA ILE A 446 13.82 -8.83 3.86
C ILE A 446 14.28 -7.47 4.41
N VAL A 447 14.34 -6.51 3.51
CA VAL A 447 14.34 -5.09 3.84
C VAL A 447 12.99 -4.52 3.47
N TRP A 448 12.39 -3.79 4.40
CA TRP A 448 11.16 -3.06 4.16
C TRP A 448 11.39 -1.57 4.29
N SER A 449 10.63 -0.79 3.54
CA SER A 449 10.73 0.67 3.57
C SER A 449 9.46 1.33 3.07
N ARG A 450 9.35 2.64 3.34
CA ARG A 450 8.30 3.48 2.80
C ARG A 450 8.78 4.91 2.63
N ILE A 451 8.68 5.44 1.42
CA ILE A 451 8.85 6.87 1.15
C ILE A 451 7.49 7.56 1.22
N PHE A 452 7.41 8.67 1.94
CA PHE A 452 6.19 9.45 2.16
C PHE A 452 6.50 10.95 2.25
N VAL A 453 5.45 11.78 2.28
CA VAL A 453 5.58 13.24 2.42
C VAL A 453 5.09 13.67 3.79
N GLU A 454 5.92 14.42 4.50
CA GLU A 454 5.59 15.10 5.74
C GLU A 454 6.33 16.44 5.80
N ASP A 455 5.66 17.49 6.25
CA ASP A 455 6.22 18.86 6.34
C ASP A 455 6.79 19.41 5.01
N ASP A 456 6.14 19.07 3.89
CA ASP A 456 6.58 19.40 2.52
C ASP A 456 7.99 18.86 2.19
N ARG A 457 8.34 17.70 2.73
CA ARG A 457 9.61 17.00 2.49
C ARG A 457 9.38 15.52 2.24
N LEU A 458 10.26 14.90 1.46
CA LEU A 458 10.31 13.45 1.34
C LEU A 458 10.99 12.87 2.57
N LYS A 459 10.36 11.87 3.16
CA LYS A 459 10.90 11.07 4.27
C LYS A 459 10.87 9.60 3.90
N MET A 460 11.76 8.81 4.47
CA MET A 460 11.79 7.36 4.31
C MET A 460 11.90 6.69 5.68
N ASP A 461 10.97 5.80 5.98
CA ASP A 461 11.11 4.81 7.04
C ASP A 461 11.68 3.53 6.43
N ILE A 462 12.70 2.93 7.05
CA ILE A 462 13.36 1.71 6.58
C ILE A 462 13.73 0.82 7.75
N GLY A 463 13.57 -0.49 7.57
CA GLY A 463 13.89 -1.47 8.59
C GLY A 463 14.12 -2.85 8.00
N ARG A 464 14.44 -3.80 8.88
CA ARG A 464 14.65 -5.20 8.55
C ARG A 464 13.50 -6.06 9.02
N GLY A 465 13.40 -7.23 8.43
CA GLY A 465 12.51 -8.29 8.83
C GLY A 465 12.90 -9.60 8.20
N HIS A 466 12.11 -10.61 8.44
CA HIS A 466 12.21 -11.87 7.71
C HIS A 466 10.82 -12.44 7.45
N VAL A 467 10.69 -13.12 6.34
CA VAL A 467 9.48 -13.89 5.99
C VAL A 467 9.60 -15.28 6.61
N VAL A 468 8.53 -15.73 7.25
CA VAL A 468 8.45 -17.05 7.87
C VAL A 468 7.54 -17.97 7.06
N GLU A 469 7.86 -19.24 7.03
CA GLU A 469 6.98 -20.28 6.52
C GLU A 469 6.10 -20.81 7.65
N LEU A 470 4.79 -20.68 7.50
CA LEU A 470 3.81 -21.23 8.43
C LEU A 470 3.25 -22.55 7.90
N PRO A 471 2.78 -23.46 8.77
CA PRO A 471 2.06 -24.64 8.35
C PRO A 471 0.87 -24.29 7.43
N GLU A 472 0.54 -25.20 6.51
CA GLU A 472 -0.53 -25.00 5.52
C GLU A 472 -1.87 -24.61 6.18
N GLU A 473 -2.23 -25.26 7.30
CA GLU A 473 -3.46 -24.96 8.03
C GLU A 473 -3.48 -23.52 8.60
N GLU A 474 -2.35 -23.03 9.10
CA GLU A 474 -2.25 -21.67 9.62
C GLU A 474 -2.23 -20.64 8.48
N THR A 475 -1.54 -20.93 7.38
CA THR A 475 -1.58 -20.11 6.17
C THR A 475 -3.01 -19.99 5.63
N GLN A 476 -3.75 -21.11 5.57
CA GLN A 476 -5.15 -21.09 5.13
C GLN A 476 -6.03 -20.30 6.09
N ARG A 477 -5.88 -20.48 7.42
CA ARG A 477 -6.59 -19.69 8.42
C ARG A 477 -6.39 -18.17 8.20
N ARG A 478 -5.16 -17.74 7.91
CA ARG A 478 -4.85 -16.33 7.67
C ARG A 478 -5.43 -15.83 6.35
N TRP A 479 -5.46 -16.66 5.30
CA TRP A 479 -6.18 -16.35 4.07
C TRP A 479 -7.69 -16.22 4.28
N ASP A 480 -8.29 -17.13 5.05
CA ASP A 480 -9.73 -17.11 5.35
C ASP A 480 -10.13 -15.87 6.16
N LEU A 481 -9.20 -15.34 6.96
CA LEU A 481 -9.37 -14.10 7.72
C LEU A 481 -9.02 -12.83 6.93
N THR A 482 -8.58 -12.95 5.68
CA THR A 482 -8.19 -11.83 4.82
C THR A 482 -8.84 -11.96 3.44
N THR A 483 -8.04 -12.18 2.39
CA THR A 483 -8.52 -12.34 1.01
C THR A 483 -7.72 -13.44 0.32
N TYR A 484 -8.28 -14.64 0.24
CA TYR A 484 -7.59 -15.83 -0.25
C TYR A 484 -7.15 -15.75 -1.72
N GLN A 485 -7.76 -14.88 -2.51
CA GLN A 485 -7.36 -14.66 -3.91
C GLN A 485 -6.05 -13.89 -4.05
N TRP A 486 -5.55 -13.27 -2.98
CA TRP A 486 -4.41 -12.37 -3.03
C TRP A 486 -3.15 -13.01 -2.46
N PRO A 487 -1.97 -12.66 -2.98
CA PRO A 487 -0.71 -13.20 -2.47
C PRO A 487 -0.48 -12.79 -1.01
N ILE A 488 0.04 -13.71 -0.21
CA ILE A 488 0.23 -13.52 1.22
C ILE A 488 1.70 -13.64 1.62
N MET A 489 2.17 -12.70 2.43
CA MET A 489 3.48 -12.72 3.06
C MET A 489 3.31 -12.73 4.58
N HIS A 490 3.94 -13.70 5.24
CA HIS A 490 4.00 -13.80 6.69
C HIS A 490 5.33 -13.21 7.16
N ALA A 491 5.31 -11.98 7.67
CA ALA A 491 6.52 -11.23 8.01
C ALA A 491 6.67 -10.99 9.51
N VAL A 492 7.89 -11.15 10.00
CA VAL A 492 8.31 -10.67 11.33
C VAL A 492 9.19 -9.44 11.10
N LEU A 493 8.81 -8.30 11.65
CA LEU A 493 9.58 -7.06 11.56
C LEU A 493 10.49 -6.96 12.78
N HIS A 494 11.80 -6.73 12.56
CA HIS A 494 12.79 -6.77 13.62
C HIS A 494 12.69 -5.53 14.52
N ASP A 495 12.56 -5.75 15.83
CA ASP A 495 12.50 -4.70 16.85
C ASP A 495 11.40 -3.63 16.61
N VAL A 496 10.34 -4.02 15.93
CA VAL A 496 9.16 -3.18 15.70
C VAL A 496 7.91 -3.97 16.08
N ASP A 497 7.30 -3.60 17.18
CA ASP A 497 6.05 -4.23 17.61
C ASP A 497 4.82 -3.70 16.84
N GLN A 498 3.69 -4.36 17.05
CA GLN A 498 2.41 -4.03 16.43
C GLN A 498 2.04 -2.56 16.61
N ASN A 499 2.10 -2.05 17.82
CA ASN A 499 1.68 -0.70 18.14
C ASN A 499 2.66 0.35 17.62
N GLN A 500 3.94 0.02 17.62
CA GLN A 500 5.01 0.87 17.10
C GLN A 500 4.88 1.07 15.58
N LEU A 501 4.62 -0.01 14.82
CA LEU A 501 4.41 0.10 13.38
C LEU A 501 3.19 0.98 13.07
N MET A 502 2.05 0.68 13.69
CA MET A 502 0.81 1.43 13.47
C MET A 502 0.91 2.91 13.85
N ALA A 503 1.68 3.24 14.89
CA ALA A 503 1.90 4.61 15.32
C ALA A 503 2.76 5.42 14.34
N LYS A 504 3.79 4.79 13.77
CA LYS A 504 4.82 5.45 12.97
C LYS A 504 4.52 5.47 11.48
N HIS A 505 4.00 4.37 10.93
CA HIS A 505 3.82 4.21 9.48
C HIS A 505 2.79 5.19 8.92
N LYS A 506 3.14 5.89 7.84
CA LYS A 506 2.33 6.97 7.24
C LYS A 506 1.84 6.61 5.83
N SER A 507 1.48 5.36 5.62
CA SER A 507 0.90 4.84 4.39
C SER A 507 0.20 3.51 4.67
N ASN A 508 -0.74 3.13 3.81
CA ASN A 508 -1.25 1.76 3.75
C ASN A 508 -0.21 0.78 3.20
N HIS A 509 0.70 1.24 2.34
CA HIS A 509 1.69 0.41 1.67
C HIS A 509 3.05 0.41 2.35
N ILE A 510 3.70 -0.75 2.30
CA ILE A 510 5.09 -1.00 2.68
C ILE A 510 5.81 -1.67 1.50
N GLN A 511 6.94 -1.11 1.07
CA GLN A 511 7.79 -1.71 0.03
C GLN A 511 8.63 -2.82 0.63
N VAL A 512 8.76 -3.95 -0.07
CA VAL A 512 9.53 -5.11 0.40
C VAL A 512 10.42 -5.65 -0.70
N ALA A 513 11.67 -6.01 -0.34
CA ALA A 513 12.60 -6.75 -1.19
C ALA A 513 13.37 -7.78 -0.36
N TYR A 514 13.72 -8.91 -0.97
CA TYR A 514 14.51 -9.96 -0.34
C TYR A 514 16.00 -9.63 -0.33
N ALA A 515 16.70 -10.10 0.69
CA ALA A 515 18.17 -10.10 0.76
C ALA A 515 18.68 -11.54 0.85
N ASN A 516 19.88 -11.80 0.30
CA ASN A 516 20.49 -13.14 0.29
C ASN A 516 20.89 -13.63 1.70
N SER A 517 21.14 -12.69 2.63
CA SER A 517 21.47 -12.97 4.02
C SER A 517 21.14 -11.80 4.94
N ALA A 518 21.19 -12.04 6.25
CA ALA A 518 21.04 -10.99 7.27
C ALA A 518 22.10 -9.88 7.13
N ALA A 519 23.34 -10.24 6.80
CA ALA A 519 24.42 -9.27 6.60
C ALA A 519 24.20 -8.42 5.35
N ASP A 520 23.66 -9.03 4.28
CA ASP A 520 23.30 -8.29 3.06
C ASP A 520 22.13 -7.34 3.33
N ALA A 521 21.13 -7.77 4.10
CA ALA A 521 20.03 -6.91 4.49
C ALA A 521 20.50 -5.68 5.26
N ASP A 522 21.48 -5.83 6.18
CA ASP A 522 22.11 -4.71 6.88
C ASP A 522 22.84 -3.77 5.92
N SER A 523 23.59 -4.31 4.95
CA SER A 523 24.28 -3.51 3.94
C SER A 523 23.28 -2.76 3.06
N ILE A 524 22.20 -3.41 2.63
CA ILE A 524 21.13 -2.78 1.84
C ILE A 524 20.52 -1.60 2.61
N VAL A 525 20.17 -1.80 3.89
CA VAL A 525 19.62 -0.71 4.73
C VAL A 525 20.57 0.47 4.77
N ARG A 526 21.88 0.25 5.01
CA ARG A 526 22.87 1.31 5.09
C ARG A 526 23.09 2.02 3.76
N VAL A 527 23.31 1.29 2.67
CA VAL A 527 23.55 1.87 1.34
C VAL A 527 22.32 2.61 0.81
N LYS A 528 21.13 2.02 0.96
CA LYS A 528 19.87 2.65 0.54
C LYS A 528 19.58 3.93 1.33
N SER A 529 19.84 3.91 2.64
CA SER A 529 19.70 5.09 3.50
C SER A 529 20.66 6.20 3.09
N GLY A 530 21.93 5.84 2.80
CA GLY A 530 22.92 6.78 2.30
C GLY A 530 22.52 7.40 0.96
N MET A 531 22.11 6.59 -0.01
CA MET A 531 21.63 7.04 -1.32
C MET A 531 20.41 7.98 -1.16
N ALA A 532 19.42 7.59 -0.34
CA ALA A 532 18.22 8.38 -0.09
C ALA A 532 18.55 9.74 0.54
N ALA A 533 19.41 9.76 1.55
CA ALA A 533 19.85 11.00 2.20
C ALA A 533 20.56 11.96 1.23
N GLU A 534 21.42 11.43 0.35
CA GLU A 534 22.15 12.23 -0.64
C GLU A 534 21.23 12.84 -1.73
N ILE A 535 20.14 12.17 -2.07
CA ILE A 535 19.14 12.74 -2.99
C ILE A 535 18.12 13.65 -2.31
N GLY A 536 18.24 13.87 -1.00
CA GLY A 536 17.44 14.84 -0.25
C GLY A 536 16.22 14.29 0.46
N ILE A 537 16.21 12.99 0.77
CA ILE A 537 15.17 12.32 1.56
C ILE A 537 15.65 12.23 3.02
N ASP A 538 14.81 12.64 3.97
CA ASP A 538 15.06 12.44 5.40
C ASP A 538 14.81 10.98 5.76
N VAL A 539 15.80 10.29 6.33
CA VAL A 539 15.73 8.84 6.57
C VAL A 539 15.61 8.52 8.04
N ASN A 540 14.66 7.68 8.40
CA ASN A 540 14.47 7.10 9.71
C ASN A 540 14.76 5.58 9.67
N ILE A 541 15.60 5.11 10.57
CA ILE A 541 15.84 3.68 10.79
C ILE A 541 14.83 3.18 11.81
N CYS A 542 14.07 2.15 11.47
CA CYS A 542 13.08 1.53 12.34
C CYS A 542 13.60 0.17 12.87
N GLY A 543 13.47 -0.08 14.16
CA GLY A 543 14.03 -1.27 14.80
C GLY A 543 15.55 -1.18 14.97
N ALA A 544 16.06 -0.07 15.48
CA ALA A 544 17.47 0.31 15.49
C ALA A 544 18.43 -0.65 16.21
N ASN A 545 17.95 -1.55 17.07
CA ASN A 545 18.80 -2.50 17.78
C ASN A 545 19.32 -3.63 16.85
N SER A 546 18.62 -3.93 15.77
CA SER A 546 19.00 -5.00 14.83
C SER A 546 20.06 -4.58 13.80
N VAL A 547 20.24 -3.28 13.59
CA VAL A 547 21.22 -2.74 12.60
C VAL A 547 22.61 -2.50 13.24
N HIS A 548 22.75 -2.70 14.55
CA HIS A 548 23.96 -2.41 15.32
C HIS A 548 24.62 -3.64 15.95
N ALA A 549 24.04 -4.83 15.81
CA ALA A 549 24.64 -6.09 16.23
C ALA A 549 25.45 -6.70 15.06
#